data_71636b302e2e0dc942606e203c7e1e0a
#
_entry.id   71636b302e2e0dc942606e203c7e1e0a
#
_cell.length_a   1.000
_cell.length_b   1.000
_cell.length_c   1.000
_cell.angle_alpha   90.00
_cell.angle_beta   90.00
_cell.angle_gamma   90.00
#
_symmetry.space_group_name_H-M   'P 1'
#
loop_
_entity.id
_entity.type
_entity.pdbx_description
1 polymer ?
#
loop_
_entity_poly.entity_id
_entity_poly.type
_entity_poly.pdbx_seq_one_letter_code
_entity_poly.pdbx_strand_id
1 'polypeptide(L)'
;MAKNNGYDPYRSQQEAIRKAKGNPNKNIHHKKNNSNYGGGDYQKEKAALKSQATEKVKLPLWLKITLGVLFGMLLAALILRMTVYKESLFMNYLTSLLLGLACAALFYTRQFRNSKKDGKLYTVITVLLAIMAVIYGGMGLLGLLTYFGIV
;
A
#
# COMPACT_ATOMS: atom_id res chain seq x y z
N MET A 1 58.25 -35.48 53.88
CA MET A 1 57.84 -35.35 52.44
C MET A 1 57.19 -33.97 52.26
N ALA A 2 57.93 -33.00 51.79
CA ALA A 2 57.43 -31.66 51.50
C ALA A 2 56.65 -31.63 50.19
N LYS A 3 55.38 -31.26 50.22
CA LYS A 3 54.61 -31.02 49.01
C LYS A 3 55.09 -29.72 48.36
N ASN A 4 55.84 -29.86 47.26
CA ASN A 4 56.18 -28.76 46.39
C ASN A 4 54.93 -28.22 45.76
N ASN A 5 54.41 -27.13 46.31
CA ASN A 5 53.38 -26.33 45.65
C ASN A 5 54.13 -25.54 44.55
N GLY A 6 54.33 -26.24 43.41
CA GLY A 6 54.91 -25.60 42.24
C GLY A 6 54.05 -24.44 41.79
N TYR A 7 54.51 -23.25 42.12
CA TYR A 7 53.96 -22.03 41.51
C TYR A 7 54.35 -22.02 40.03
N ASP A 8 53.39 -22.35 39.17
CA ASP A 8 53.56 -22.34 37.75
C ASP A 8 53.14 -20.95 37.21
N PRO A 9 54.11 -20.07 36.90
CA PRO A 9 53.81 -18.71 36.45
C PRO A 9 53.06 -18.68 35.11
N TYR A 10 53.18 -19.73 34.31
CA TYR A 10 52.45 -19.84 33.03
C TYR A 10 50.96 -20.13 33.20
N ARG A 11 50.58 -20.86 34.25
CA ARG A 11 49.21 -21.17 34.55
C ARG A 11 48.43 -19.94 34.96
N SER A 12 49.04 -19.07 35.77
CA SER A 12 48.40 -17.79 36.13
C SER A 12 48.22 -16.85 34.96
N GLN A 13 49.15 -16.81 34.03
CA GLN A 13 49.01 -16.04 32.78
C GLN A 13 47.96 -16.62 31.84
N GLN A 14 47.87 -17.93 31.69
CA GLN A 14 46.82 -18.55 30.91
C GLN A 14 45.43 -18.33 31.49
N GLU A 15 45.27 -18.36 32.81
CA GLU A 15 44.01 -18.04 33.47
C GLU A 15 43.65 -16.57 33.34
N ALA A 16 44.62 -15.67 33.38
CA ALA A 16 44.40 -14.23 33.14
C ALA A 16 43.96 -13.96 31.68
N ILE A 17 44.60 -14.61 30.70
CA ILE A 17 44.22 -14.53 29.28
C ILE A 17 42.83 -15.12 29.04
N ARG A 18 42.52 -16.23 29.70
CA ARG A 18 41.21 -16.90 29.62
C ARG A 18 40.10 -16.04 30.22
N LYS A 19 40.38 -15.33 31.32
CA LYS A 19 39.47 -14.37 31.92
C LYS A 19 39.32 -13.12 31.06
N ALA A 20 40.42 -12.62 30.45
CA ALA A 20 40.41 -11.45 29.59
C ALA A 20 39.73 -11.71 28.26
N LYS A 21 39.85 -12.92 27.69
CA LYS A 21 39.18 -13.28 26.41
C LYS A 21 37.67 -13.48 26.53
N GLY A 22 37.13 -13.53 27.76
CA GLY A 22 35.72 -13.79 27.94
C GLY A 22 35.25 -15.11 27.28
N ASN A 23 34.14 -15.63 27.74
CA ASN A 23 33.55 -16.80 27.12
C ASN A 23 32.98 -16.37 25.73
N PRO A 24 33.52 -16.86 24.58
CA PRO A 24 33.10 -16.48 23.25
C PRO A 24 31.58 -16.70 23.04
N ASN A 25 30.99 -17.67 23.72
CA ASN A 25 29.56 -17.91 23.67
C ASN A 25 28.73 -16.87 24.42
N LYS A 26 29.25 -16.24 25.49
CA LYS A 26 28.54 -15.16 26.17
C LYS A 26 28.46 -13.89 25.32
N ASN A 27 29.52 -13.61 24.56
CA ASN A 27 29.56 -12.42 23.70
C ASN A 27 28.61 -12.51 22.49
N ILE A 28 28.33 -13.72 22.01
CA ILE A 28 27.37 -13.92 20.90
C ILE A 28 25.95 -13.61 21.34
N HIS A 29 25.57 -13.98 22.57
CA HIS A 29 24.25 -13.66 23.11
C HIS A 29 24.11 -12.18 23.55
N HIS A 30 25.18 -11.56 24.05
CA HIS A 30 25.14 -10.13 24.37
C HIS A 30 25.17 -9.23 23.13
N LYS A 31 25.85 -9.65 22.05
CA LYS A 31 25.80 -8.91 20.77
C LYS A 31 24.39 -8.91 20.14
N LYS A 32 23.58 -9.96 20.42
CA LYS A 32 22.17 -9.96 19.95
C LYS A 32 21.28 -8.99 20.73
N ASN A 33 21.57 -8.73 21.99
CA ASN A 33 20.79 -7.80 22.83
C ASN A 33 21.33 -6.35 22.80
N ASN A 34 22.57 -6.13 22.37
CA ASN A 34 23.18 -4.80 22.35
C ASN A 34 23.33 -4.20 20.94
N SER A 35 22.71 -4.83 19.93
CA SER A 35 22.49 -4.19 18.64
C SER A 35 21.32 -3.20 18.70
N ASN A 36 21.30 -2.38 19.76
CA ASN A 36 20.49 -1.16 19.84
C ASN A 36 21.03 -0.05 18.93
N TYR A 37 21.99 -0.35 18.08
CA TYR A 37 22.41 0.53 17.00
C TYR A 37 21.48 0.32 15.80
N GLY A 38 20.42 1.11 15.75
CA GLY A 38 19.61 1.34 14.54
C GLY A 38 18.57 0.28 14.16
N GLY A 39 18.55 -0.92 14.78
CA GLY A 39 17.59 -1.95 14.38
C GLY A 39 16.22 -1.86 15.08
N GLY A 40 16.17 -1.24 16.25
CA GLY A 40 14.95 -1.10 17.04
C GLY A 40 13.96 -0.11 16.42
N ASP A 41 14.46 0.95 15.82
CA ASP A 41 13.62 1.97 15.21
C ASP A 41 13.05 1.51 13.89
N TYR A 42 13.82 0.79 13.07
CA TYR A 42 13.30 0.19 11.83
C TYR A 42 12.23 -0.90 12.08
N GLN A 43 12.34 -1.67 13.16
CA GLN A 43 11.31 -2.64 13.50
C GLN A 43 10.07 -1.97 14.09
N LYS A 44 10.24 -0.93 14.92
CA LYS A 44 9.13 -0.11 15.41
C LYS A 44 8.47 0.67 14.28
N GLU A 45 9.25 1.21 13.36
CA GLU A 45 8.73 1.91 12.19
C GLU A 45 8.01 0.95 11.23
N LYS A 46 8.55 -0.25 10.98
CA LYS A 46 7.84 -1.30 10.22
C LYS A 46 6.59 -1.82 10.93
N ALA A 47 6.60 -1.93 12.25
CA ALA A 47 5.42 -2.31 13.02
C ALA A 47 4.38 -1.18 13.03
N ALA A 48 4.80 0.07 13.17
CA ALA A 48 3.94 1.24 13.05
C ALA A 48 3.38 1.40 11.63
N LEU A 49 4.19 1.16 10.60
CA LEU A 49 3.73 1.13 9.20
C LEU A 49 2.76 -0.03 8.93
N LYS A 50 2.98 -1.20 9.53
CA LYS A 50 2.04 -2.33 9.45
C LYS A 50 0.76 -2.05 10.22
N SER A 51 0.80 -1.46 11.40
CA SER A 51 -0.40 -1.11 12.17
C SER A 51 -1.20 0.01 11.48
N GLN A 52 -0.52 1.00 10.88
CA GLN A 52 -1.17 2.02 10.05
C GLN A 52 -1.72 1.45 8.73
N ALA A 53 -1.08 0.39 8.18
CA ALA A 53 -1.61 -0.31 7.01
C ALA A 53 -2.80 -1.21 7.34
N THR A 54 -3.01 -1.56 8.62
CA THR A 54 -4.09 -2.46 9.06
C THR A 54 -5.33 -1.71 9.54
N GLU A 55 -5.28 -0.40 9.74
CA GLU A 55 -6.49 0.41 9.83
C GLU A 55 -7.16 0.47 8.44
N LYS A 56 -7.80 -0.62 8.08
CA LYS A 56 -8.71 -0.67 6.94
C LYS A 56 -9.88 0.23 7.28
N VAL A 57 -9.84 1.48 6.80
CA VAL A 57 -11.02 2.33 6.82
C VAL A 57 -12.13 1.52 6.13
N LYS A 58 -13.12 1.10 6.92
CA LYS A 58 -14.23 0.31 6.43
C LYS A 58 -15.06 1.23 5.53
N LEU A 59 -14.91 1.06 4.24
CA LEU A 59 -15.78 1.73 3.27
C LEU A 59 -17.24 1.42 3.60
N PRO A 60 -18.14 2.41 3.63
CA PRO A 60 -19.56 2.19 3.87
C PRO A 60 -20.10 1.19 2.85
N LEU A 61 -21.02 0.34 3.29
CA LEU A 61 -21.51 -0.79 2.53
C LEU A 61 -22.20 -0.33 1.23
N TRP A 62 -22.95 0.77 1.30
CA TRP A 62 -23.61 1.39 0.13
C TRP A 62 -22.60 1.76 -0.97
N LEU A 63 -21.41 2.28 -0.60
CA LEU A 63 -20.39 2.67 -1.56
C LEU A 63 -19.79 1.46 -2.29
N LYS A 64 -19.64 0.32 -1.60
CA LYS A 64 -19.18 -0.93 -2.20
C LYS A 64 -20.18 -1.47 -3.22
N ILE A 65 -21.47 -1.40 -2.87
CA ILE A 65 -22.56 -1.84 -3.75
C ILE A 65 -22.63 -0.94 -4.97
N THR A 66 -22.63 0.39 -4.78
CA THR A 66 -22.65 1.36 -5.88
C THR A 66 -21.49 1.16 -6.83
N LEU A 67 -20.28 0.96 -6.29
CA LEU A 67 -19.08 0.70 -7.10
C LEU A 67 -19.21 -0.61 -7.88
N GLY A 68 -19.69 -1.67 -7.24
CA GLY A 68 -19.93 -2.97 -7.88
C GLY A 68 -20.93 -2.89 -9.04
N VAL A 69 -22.08 -2.24 -8.81
CA VAL A 69 -23.11 -2.02 -9.83
C VAL A 69 -22.56 -1.20 -10.99
N LEU A 70 -21.84 -0.12 -10.72
CA LEU A 70 -21.32 0.77 -11.72
C LEU A 70 -20.25 0.08 -12.59
N PHE A 71 -19.37 -0.71 -12.01
CA PHE A 71 -18.42 -1.52 -12.76
C PHE A 71 -19.11 -2.65 -13.55
N GLY A 72 -20.14 -3.29 -12.97
CA GLY A 72 -20.95 -4.28 -13.70
C GLY A 72 -21.63 -3.70 -14.92
N MET A 73 -22.25 -2.53 -14.80
CA MET A 73 -22.88 -1.82 -15.92
C MET A 73 -21.85 -1.41 -16.99
N LEU A 74 -20.67 -0.95 -16.56
CA LEU A 74 -19.59 -0.59 -17.48
C LEU A 74 -19.09 -1.80 -18.28
N LEU A 75 -18.89 -2.95 -17.62
CA LEU A 75 -18.50 -4.19 -18.30
C LEU A 75 -19.59 -4.66 -19.28
N ALA A 76 -20.86 -4.64 -18.88
CA ALA A 76 -21.99 -4.99 -19.74
C ALA A 76 -22.05 -4.08 -20.96
N ALA A 77 -21.90 -2.77 -20.78
CA ALA A 77 -21.88 -1.79 -21.88
C ALA A 77 -20.70 -2.02 -22.83
N LEU A 78 -19.51 -2.36 -22.30
CA LEU A 78 -18.35 -2.69 -23.14
C LEU A 78 -18.56 -3.96 -23.95
N ILE A 79 -19.14 -5.00 -23.36
CA ILE A 79 -19.45 -6.26 -24.06
C ILE A 79 -20.47 -6.01 -25.16
N LEU A 80 -21.56 -5.30 -24.86
CA LEU A 80 -22.59 -4.94 -25.82
C LEU A 80 -22.02 -4.11 -26.99
N ARG A 81 -21.14 -3.15 -26.69
CA ARG A 81 -20.44 -2.37 -27.70
C ARG A 81 -19.58 -3.23 -28.62
N MET A 82 -18.87 -4.22 -28.09
CA MET A 82 -17.98 -5.08 -28.84
C MET A 82 -18.74 -6.11 -29.71
N THR A 83 -19.89 -6.59 -29.24
CA THR A 83 -20.63 -7.68 -29.88
C THR A 83 -21.71 -7.19 -30.83
N VAL A 84 -22.59 -6.28 -30.40
CA VAL A 84 -23.81 -5.92 -31.12
C VAL A 84 -23.75 -4.52 -31.73
N TYR A 85 -23.16 -3.56 -30.99
CA TYR A 85 -23.26 -2.14 -31.33
C TYR A 85 -21.91 -1.49 -31.63
N LYS A 86 -21.09 -2.14 -32.49
CA LYS A 86 -19.72 -1.68 -32.82
C LYS A 86 -19.65 -0.23 -33.32
N GLU A 87 -20.65 0.23 -34.09
CA GLU A 87 -20.67 1.55 -34.72
C GLU A 87 -21.71 2.51 -34.11
N SER A 88 -22.38 2.12 -33.04
CA SER A 88 -23.41 2.94 -32.41
C SER A 88 -22.79 4.13 -31.66
N LEU A 89 -23.04 5.35 -32.12
CA LEU A 89 -22.65 6.59 -31.44
C LEU A 89 -23.22 6.67 -30.00
N PHE A 90 -24.47 6.24 -29.84
CA PHE A 90 -25.13 6.19 -28.54
C PHE A 90 -24.35 5.34 -27.54
N MET A 91 -23.96 4.11 -27.93
CA MET A 91 -23.18 3.21 -27.06
C MET A 91 -21.79 3.76 -26.74
N ASN A 92 -21.20 4.52 -27.66
CA ASN A 92 -19.93 5.17 -27.44
C ASN A 92 -20.02 6.24 -26.36
N TYR A 93 -21.03 7.11 -26.44
CA TYR A 93 -21.27 8.15 -25.43
C TYR A 93 -21.68 7.56 -24.08
N LEU A 94 -22.52 6.52 -24.09
CA LEU A 94 -22.94 5.82 -22.87
C LEU A 94 -21.76 5.17 -22.15
N THR A 95 -20.88 4.47 -22.86
CA THR A 95 -19.69 3.85 -22.26
C THR A 95 -18.71 4.90 -21.74
N SER A 96 -18.57 6.04 -22.45
CA SER A 96 -17.74 7.15 -21.99
C SER A 96 -18.28 7.75 -20.69
N LEU A 97 -19.59 7.99 -20.60
CA LEU A 97 -20.25 8.50 -19.41
C LEU A 97 -20.10 7.53 -18.22
N LEU A 98 -20.32 6.25 -18.42
CA LEU A 98 -20.14 5.23 -17.37
C LEU A 98 -18.69 5.15 -16.90
N LEU A 99 -17.73 5.29 -17.81
CA LEU A 99 -16.31 5.35 -17.46
C LEU A 99 -15.99 6.58 -16.61
N GLY A 100 -16.51 7.75 -16.99
CA GLY A 100 -16.37 8.98 -16.21
C GLY A 100 -16.95 8.85 -14.81
N LEU A 101 -18.15 8.26 -14.67
CA LEU A 101 -18.78 7.99 -13.39
C LEU A 101 -17.97 6.98 -12.54
N ALA A 102 -17.41 5.95 -13.16
CA ALA A 102 -16.54 5.00 -12.47
C ALA A 102 -15.27 5.67 -11.93
N CYS A 103 -14.65 6.55 -12.71
CA CYS A 103 -13.49 7.34 -12.26
C CYS A 103 -13.87 8.30 -11.11
N ALA A 104 -15.03 8.95 -11.19
CA ALA A 104 -15.53 9.81 -10.12
C ALA A 104 -15.83 9.02 -8.83
N ALA A 105 -16.43 7.85 -8.94
CA ALA A 105 -16.68 6.98 -7.80
C ALA A 105 -15.38 6.48 -7.16
N LEU A 106 -14.36 6.12 -7.96
CA LEU A 106 -13.04 5.77 -7.47
C LEU A 106 -12.34 6.96 -6.81
N PHE A 107 -12.45 8.15 -7.36
CA PHE A 107 -11.94 9.38 -6.76
C PHE A 107 -12.58 9.61 -5.39
N TYR A 108 -13.90 9.49 -5.31
CA TYR A 108 -14.65 9.66 -4.05
C TYR A 108 -14.26 8.62 -3.00
N THR A 109 -14.17 7.33 -3.40
CA THR A 109 -13.72 6.27 -2.48
C THR A 109 -12.31 6.51 -1.96
N ARG A 110 -11.46 7.10 -2.80
CA ARG A 110 -10.10 7.48 -2.39
C ARG A 110 -10.09 8.60 -1.36
N GLN A 111 -10.96 9.57 -1.50
CA GLN A 111 -11.09 10.66 -0.51
C GLN A 111 -11.50 10.12 0.86
N PHE A 112 -12.46 9.19 0.92
CA PHE A 112 -12.85 8.54 2.18
C PHE A 112 -11.72 7.72 2.81
N ARG A 113 -10.84 7.16 1.99
CA ARG A 113 -9.71 6.35 2.45
C ARG A 113 -8.48 7.20 2.83
N ASN A 114 -8.54 8.50 2.64
CA ASN A 114 -7.40 9.41 2.71
C ASN A 114 -7.09 9.90 4.13
N SER A 115 -6.99 8.97 5.08
CA SER A 115 -6.51 9.28 6.41
C SER A 115 -5.01 9.00 6.52
N LYS A 116 -4.12 9.84 6.01
CA LYS A 116 -2.68 9.88 6.34
C LYS A 116 -1.67 9.15 5.43
N LYS A 117 -1.91 8.94 4.17
CA LYS A 117 -0.85 8.47 3.25
C LYS A 117 -0.56 9.51 2.17
N ASP A 118 0.11 10.58 2.55
CA ASP A 118 0.57 11.65 1.66
C ASP A 118 1.80 11.21 0.83
N GLY A 119 1.66 10.13 0.07
CA GLY A 119 2.67 9.77 -0.92
C GLY A 119 2.46 10.56 -2.22
N LYS A 120 3.52 11.10 -2.81
CA LYS A 120 3.47 11.81 -4.11
C LYS A 120 2.69 11.01 -5.19
N LEU A 121 2.90 9.69 -5.24
CA LEU A 121 2.17 8.78 -6.12
C LEU A 121 0.66 8.77 -5.86
N TYR A 122 0.25 8.86 -4.61
CA TYR A 122 -1.17 8.89 -4.25
C TYR A 122 -1.85 10.14 -4.80
N THR A 123 -1.22 11.29 -4.64
CA THR A 123 -1.71 12.58 -5.15
C THR A 123 -1.80 12.56 -6.67
N VAL A 124 -0.76 12.09 -7.36
CA VAL A 124 -0.74 12.00 -8.83
C VAL A 124 -1.91 11.14 -9.35
N ILE A 125 -2.12 9.95 -8.81
CA ILE A 125 -3.21 9.07 -9.24
C ILE A 125 -4.57 9.69 -8.92
N THR A 126 -4.71 10.41 -7.81
CA THR A 126 -5.98 11.06 -7.44
C THR A 126 -6.31 12.20 -8.40
N VAL A 127 -5.33 13.03 -8.76
CA VAL A 127 -5.49 14.09 -9.75
C VAL A 127 -5.82 13.49 -11.13
N LEU A 128 -5.13 12.43 -11.53
CA LEU A 128 -5.38 11.75 -12.80
C LEU A 128 -6.80 11.20 -12.88
N LEU A 129 -7.30 10.57 -11.81
CA LEU A 129 -8.69 10.09 -11.74
C LEU A 129 -9.70 11.25 -11.85
N ALA A 130 -9.42 12.40 -11.22
CA ALA A 130 -10.28 13.57 -11.33
C ALA A 130 -10.33 14.11 -12.77
N ILE A 131 -9.18 14.22 -13.43
CA ILE A 131 -9.09 14.66 -14.83
C ILE A 131 -9.84 13.69 -15.73
N MET A 132 -9.62 12.38 -15.58
CA MET A 132 -10.31 11.36 -16.37
C MET A 132 -11.83 11.40 -16.15
N ALA A 133 -12.30 11.61 -14.92
CA ALA A 133 -13.72 11.73 -14.61
C ALA A 133 -14.35 12.92 -15.34
N VAL A 134 -13.67 14.07 -15.38
CA VAL A 134 -14.16 15.28 -16.06
C VAL A 134 -14.17 15.09 -17.57
N ILE A 135 -13.10 14.55 -18.15
CA ILE A 135 -12.99 14.38 -19.60
C ILE A 135 -14.03 13.35 -20.09
N TYR A 136 -14.01 12.14 -19.56
CA TYR A 136 -14.90 11.07 -20.03
C TYR A 136 -16.34 11.32 -19.61
N GLY A 137 -16.59 11.83 -18.42
CA GLY A 137 -17.92 12.21 -17.97
C GLY A 137 -18.50 13.35 -18.80
N GLY A 138 -17.70 14.40 -19.03
CA GLY A 138 -18.11 15.55 -19.85
C GLY A 138 -18.37 15.18 -21.31
N MET A 139 -17.44 14.44 -21.94
CA MET A 139 -17.64 13.97 -23.33
C MET A 139 -18.85 13.02 -23.45
N GLY A 140 -19.03 12.12 -22.48
CA GLY A 140 -20.18 11.22 -22.48
C GLY A 140 -21.49 11.97 -22.33
N LEU A 141 -21.55 12.93 -21.41
CA LEU A 141 -22.75 13.72 -21.14
C LEU A 141 -23.10 14.64 -22.33
N LEU A 142 -22.13 15.40 -22.84
CA LEU A 142 -22.33 16.25 -24.01
C LEU A 142 -22.73 15.44 -25.24
N GLY A 143 -22.06 14.31 -25.49
CA GLY A 143 -22.40 13.44 -26.59
C GLY A 143 -23.82 12.88 -26.54
N LEU A 144 -24.31 12.50 -25.35
CA LEU A 144 -25.69 12.08 -25.15
C LEU A 144 -26.68 13.23 -25.37
N LEU A 145 -26.38 14.42 -24.82
CA LEU A 145 -27.23 15.61 -25.01
C LEU A 145 -27.34 15.98 -26.51
N THR A 146 -26.24 15.93 -27.22
CA THR A 146 -26.22 16.12 -28.69
C THR A 146 -27.00 15.04 -29.43
N TYR A 147 -26.87 13.78 -29.02
CA TYR A 147 -27.59 12.66 -29.60
C TYR A 147 -29.11 12.78 -29.41
N PHE A 148 -29.57 13.31 -28.29
CA PHE A 148 -31.00 13.57 -28.04
C PHE A 148 -31.48 14.91 -28.60
N GLY A 149 -30.63 15.69 -29.23
CA GLY A 149 -30.99 16.99 -29.79
C GLY A 149 -31.34 18.07 -28.79
N ILE A 150 -30.77 17.98 -27.56
CA ILE A 150 -31.01 18.95 -26.50
C ILE A 150 -30.03 20.12 -26.62
N VAL A 151 -28.85 19.86 -27.20
CA VAL A 151 -27.76 20.84 -27.44
C VAL A 151 -27.26 20.69 -28.86
#